data_0f5334d9bc411e84284507b937ac4d01
#
_entry.id   0f5334d9bc411e84284507b937ac4d01
#
_cell.length_a   1.000
_cell.length_b   1.000
_cell.length_c   1.000
_cell.angle_alpha   90.00
_cell.angle_beta   90.00
_cell.angle_gamma   90.00
#
_symmetry.space_group_name_H-M   'P 1'
#
loop_
_entity.id
_entity.type
_entity.pdbx_description
1 polymer ?
#
loop_
_entity_poly.entity_id
_entity_poly.type
_entity_poly.pdbx_seq_one_letter_code
_entity_poly.pdbx_strand_id
1 'polypeptide(L)'
;MKYRAEIDGLRALAVVPVILFHAGFELFSGGFVGVDVFFVISGYLITTILIEDLENQRFSLVNFYERRARRILPALFLIILVCIPFAWMWMLPNQMEDFSQSLIAVSLFASNVLFWRESGYFDAAAEEKPLLHTWSLAVEEQYYVLFPIFLFLAWRYGKNRVFWMIVAMASISLLLSEWGWRNKATANFYLAPTRAWELFAGSIAAFIVQKNGVRKNNFLALLGLAAITFSIFAYDESTPFPSLYALVPVLGVVLLILYADKDTLTAKLLGTKALVGIGLISYSAYLWHQPLFAFARIRSLQHPSALF
;
A
#
# COMPACT_ATOMS: atom_id res chain seq x y z
N MET A 1 15.43 15.75 -0.13
CA MET A 1 14.01 15.85 0.36
C MET A 1 13.98 16.31 1.79
N LYS A 2 13.15 17.31 2.16
CA LYS A 2 12.95 17.68 3.57
C LYS A 2 12.09 16.61 4.25
N TYR A 3 12.42 16.25 5.48
CA TYR A 3 11.64 15.31 6.30
C TYR A 3 10.25 15.88 6.59
N ARG A 4 9.22 15.02 6.48
CA ARG A 4 7.81 15.35 6.67
C ARG A 4 7.18 14.39 7.68
N ALA A 5 7.12 14.80 8.95
CA ALA A 5 6.63 14.00 10.06
C ALA A 5 5.16 13.58 9.89
N GLU A 6 4.34 14.43 9.26
CA GLU A 6 2.93 14.15 8.95
C GLU A 6 2.75 12.98 7.97
N ILE A 7 3.74 12.68 7.13
CA ILE A 7 3.70 11.49 6.25
C ILE A 7 3.89 10.21 7.08
N ASP A 8 4.76 10.23 8.09
CA ASP A 8 4.88 9.08 8.99
C ASP A 8 3.61 8.90 9.82
N GLY A 9 3.01 10.01 10.33
CA GLY A 9 1.71 9.94 10.99
C GLY A 9 0.58 9.42 10.09
N LEU A 10 0.62 9.75 8.79
CA LEU A 10 -0.34 9.21 7.81
C LEU A 10 -0.15 7.70 7.61
N ARG A 11 1.09 7.21 7.66
CA ARG A 11 1.37 5.76 7.65
C ARG A 11 0.83 5.05 8.88
N ALA A 12 0.82 5.70 10.05
CA ALA A 12 0.16 5.18 11.24
C ALA A 12 -1.36 5.09 11.05
N LEU A 13 -1.97 6.15 10.49
CA LEU A 13 -3.40 6.18 10.16
C LEU A 13 -3.78 5.12 9.11
N ALA A 14 -2.84 4.68 8.30
CA ALA A 14 -3.04 3.60 7.34
C ALA A 14 -2.91 2.21 8.00
N VAL A 15 -1.82 1.95 8.75
CA VAL A 15 -1.53 0.60 9.24
C VAL A 15 -2.45 0.16 10.38
N VAL A 16 -2.81 1.07 11.29
CA VAL A 16 -3.64 0.70 12.46
C VAL A 16 -5.02 0.21 12.05
N PRO A 17 -5.79 0.90 11.19
CA PRO A 17 -7.08 0.39 10.72
C PRO A 17 -6.97 -0.92 9.95
N VAL A 18 -5.92 -1.12 9.14
CA VAL A 18 -5.68 -2.40 8.46
C VAL A 18 -5.56 -3.55 9.47
N ILE A 19 -4.76 -3.36 10.51
CA ILE A 19 -4.57 -4.39 11.55
C ILE A 19 -5.87 -4.67 12.29
N LEU A 20 -6.61 -3.62 12.67
CA LEU A 20 -7.87 -3.75 13.40
C LEU A 20 -8.98 -4.40 12.54
N PHE A 21 -9.02 -4.10 11.25
CA PHE A 21 -9.90 -4.76 10.28
C PHE A 21 -9.63 -6.28 10.24
N HIS A 22 -8.37 -6.68 10.04
CA HIS A 22 -7.99 -8.10 10.00
C HIS A 22 -8.11 -8.80 11.35
N ALA A 23 -8.12 -8.06 12.46
CA ALA A 23 -8.42 -8.56 13.80
C ALA A 23 -9.94 -8.74 14.06
N GLY A 24 -10.80 -8.34 13.11
CA GLY A 24 -12.26 -8.54 13.22
C GLY A 24 -13.00 -7.44 13.99
N PHE A 25 -12.40 -6.25 14.17
CA PHE A 25 -13.09 -5.12 14.79
C PHE A 25 -14.06 -4.47 13.81
N GLU A 26 -15.36 -4.67 13.99
CA GLU A 26 -16.43 -4.16 13.10
C GLU A 26 -16.38 -2.63 12.90
N LEU A 27 -15.96 -1.88 13.93
CA LEU A 27 -15.81 -0.42 13.84
C LEU A 27 -14.84 0.00 12.71
N PHE A 28 -13.90 -0.87 12.37
CA PHE A 28 -12.87 -0.60 11.34
C PHE A 28 -13.15 -1.39 10.06
N SER A 29 -14.43 -1.61 9.72
CA SER A 29 -14.84 -2.40 8.54
C SER A 29 -14.23 -1.90 7.22
N GLY A 30 -14.00 -0.60 7.06
CA GLY A 30 -13.29 -0.01 5.93
C GLY A 30 -11.78 0.09 6.10
N GLY A 31 -11.19 -0.57 7.12
CA GLY A 31 -9.75 -0.50 7.39
C GLY A 31 -8.85 -0.94 6.24
N PHE A 32 -9.36 -1.77 5.33
CA PHE A 32 -8.66 -2.20 4.12
C PHE A 32 -8.18 -1.05 3.24
N VAL A 33 -8.85 0.12 3.26
CA VAL A 33 -8.43 1.32 2.49
C VAL A 33 -7.06 1.85 2.92
N GLY A 34 -6.52 1.41 4.05
CA GLY A 34 -5.17 1.75 4.47
C GLY A 34 -4.10 1.29 3.47
N VAL A 35 -4.36 0.25 2.68
CA VAL A 35 -3.47 -0.19 1.59
C VAL A 35 -3.39 0.88 0.50
N ASP A 36 -4.52 1.48 0.12
CA ASP A 36 -4.56 2.56 -0.87
C ASP A 36 -3.81 3.80 -0.39
N VAL A 37 -3.96 4.12 0.90
CA VAL A 37 -3.17 5.19 1.54
C VAL A 37 -1.68 4.91 1.41
N PHE A 38 -1.22 3.67 1.65
CA PHE A 38 0.18 3.28 1.46
C PHE A 38 0.61 3.41 0.00
N PHE A 39 -0.20 2.98 -0.97
CA PHE A 39 0.14 3.09 -2.39
C PHE A 39 0.36 4.55 -2.81
N VAL A 40 -0.50 5.48 -2.39
CA VAL A 40 -0.31 6.90 -2.68
C VAL A 40 0.95 7.46 -2.03
N ILE A 41 1.21 7.12 -0.74
CA ILE A 41 2.43 7.54 -0.04
C ILE A 41 3.67 7.02 -0.76
N SER A 42 3.67 5.74 -1.16
CA SER A 42 4.77 5.09 -1.86
C SER A 42 5.03 5.73 -3.22
N GLY A 43 3.98 5.95 -4.01
CA GLY A 43 4.09 6.68 -5.27
C GLY A 43 4.68 8.07 -5.10
N TYR A 44 4.24 8.81 -4.08
CA TYR A 44 4.76 10.14 -3.76
C TYR A 44 6.25 10.12 -3.39
N LEU A 45 6.62 9.26 -2.44
CA LEU A 45 8.00 9.22 -1.92
C LEU A 45 9.00 8.77 -2.99
N ILE A 46 8.68 7.70 -3.73
CA ILE A 46 9.54 7.17 -4.79
C ILE A 46 9.71 8.19 -5.91
N THR A 47 8.62 8.77 -6.37
CA THR A 47 8.67 9.77 -7.45
C THR A 47 9.47 11.00 -7.02
N THR A 48 9.31 11.46 -5.78
CA THR A 48 10.09 12.59 -5.26
C THR A 48 11.59 12.32 -5.29
N ILE A 49 12.00 11.12 -4.82
CA ILE A 49 13.42 10.71 -4.84
C ILE A 49 13.95 10.63 -6.28
N LEU A 50 13.19 10.00 -7.17
CA LEU A 50 13.61 9.82 -8.56
C LEU A 50 13.75 11.15 -9.32
N ILE A 51 12.79 12.07 -9.15
CA ILE A 51 12.87 13.40 -9.76
C ILE A 51 14.10 14.15 -9.22
N GLU A 52 14.33 14.13 -7.91
CA GLU A 52 15.47 14.78 -7.28
C GLU A 52 16.82 14.22 -7.79
N ASP A 53 16.93 12.89 -7.94
CA ASP A 53 18.10 12.22 -8.49
C ASP A 53 18.31 12.54 -10.00
N LEU A 54 17.23 12.59 -10.79
CA LEU A 54 17.29 12.94 -12.22
C LEU A 54 17.64 14.41 -12.46
N GLU A 55 17.06 15.35 -11.71
CA GLU A 55 17.38 16.79 -11.83
C GLU A 55 18.82 17.10 -11.43
N ASN A 56 19.35 16.38 -10.44
CA ASN A 56 20.73 16.55 -9.99
C ASN A 56 21.74 15.68 -10.77
N GLN A 57 21.32 14.99 -11.84
CA GLN A 57 22.15 14.09 -12.65
C GLN A 57 22.88 13.00 -11.84
N ARG A 58 22.25 12.55 -10.75
CA ARG A 58 22.79 11.51 -9.84
C ARG A 58 21.99 10.21 -9.90
N PHE A 59 21.06 10.10 -10.85
CA PHE A 59 20.21 8.94 -10.99
C PHE A 59 21.01 7.68 -11.34
N SER A 60 20.84 6.63 -10.53
CA SER A 60 21.40 5.30 -10.75
C SER A 60 20.38 4.25 -10.37
N LEU A 61 19.97 3.42 -11.33
CA LEU A 61 19.07 2.29 -11.09
C LEU A 61 19.63 1.33 -10.04
N VAL A 62 20.92 1.01 -10.13
CA VAL A 62 21.58 0.10 -9.17
C VAL A 62 21.48 0.63 -7.75
N ASN A 63 21.88 1.89 -7.54
CA ASN A 63 21.80 2.51 -6.21
C ASN A 63 20.35 2.62 -5.71
N PHE A 64 19.39 2.85 -6.60
CA PHE A 64 17.99 2.88 -6.24
C PHE A 64 17.51 1.53 -5.74
N TYR A 65 17.74 0.44 -6.50
CA TYR A 65 17.32 -0.91 -6.12
C TYR A 65 18.06 -1.40 -4.87
N GLU A 66 19.34 -1.12 -4.73
CA GLU A 66 20.09 -1.45 -3.53
C GLU A 66 19.48 -0.84 -2.27
N ARG A 67 19.14 0.47 -2.31
CA ARG A 67 18.48 1.15 -1.17
C ARG A 67 17.11 0.53 -0.85
N ARG A 68 16.33 0.13 -1.86
CA ARG A 68 15.04 -0.54 -1.66
C ARG A 68 15.22 -1.94 -1.06
N ALA A 69 16.10 -2.75 -1.66
CA ALA A 69 16.40 -4.08 -1.18
C ALA A 69 16.86 -4.09 0.29
N ARG A 70 17.78 -3.22 0.66
CA ARG A 70 18.25 -3.06 2.06
C ARG A 70 17.13 -2.66 3.03
N ARG A 71 16.10 -1.98 2.56
CA ARG A 71 14.97 -1.54 3.39
C ARG A 71 13.91 -2.63 3.55
N ILE A 72 13.66 -3.42 2.52
CA ILE A 72 12.49 -4.31 2.41
C ILE A 72 12.86 -5.75 2.72
N LEU A 73 13.90 -6.28 2.08
CA LEU A 73 14.23 -7.69 2.14
C LEU A 73 14.58 -8.21 3.54
N PRO A 74 15.32 -7.50 4.41
CA PRO A 74 15.67 -8.06 5.72
C PRO A 74 14.46 -8.40 6.58
N ALA A 75 13.46 -7.50 6.65
CA ALA A 75 12.23 -7.74 7.42
C ALA A 75 11.36 -8.80 6.75
N LEU A 76 11.24 -8.79 5.42
CA LEU A 76 10.48 -9.77 4.66
C LEU A 76 11.03 -11.19 4.85
N PHE A 77 12.33 -11.39 4.67
CA PHE A 77 12.94 -12.70 4.86
C PHE A 77 12.92 -13.16 6.31
N LEU A 78 13.05 -12.25 7.28
CA LEU A 78 12.90 -12.59 8.69
C LEU A 78 11.52 -13.19 8.97
N ILE A 79 10.45 -12.57 8.46
CA ILE A 79 9.09 -13.08 8.65
C ILE A 79 8.90 -14.41 7.96
N ILE A 80 9.36 -14.58 6.73
CA ILE A 80 9.34 -15.84 6.01
C ILE A 80 10.00 -16.94 6.85
N LEU A 81 11.21 -16.69 7.35
CA LEU A 81 11.96 -17.65 8.17
C LEU A 81 11.22 -18.00 9.47
N VAL A 82 10.58 -17.02 10.11
CA VAL A 82 9.81 -17.28 11.34
C VAL A 82 8.52 -18.05 11.04
N CYS A 83 7.86 -17.82 9.92
CA CYS A 83 6.64 -18.53 9.55
C CYS A 83 6.87 -20.03 9.27
N ILE A 84 8.03 -20.43 8.75
CA ILE A 84 8.31 -21.82 8.35
C ILE A 84 8.11 -22.82 9.49
N PRO A 85 8.71 -22.67 10.71
CA PRO A 85 8.51 -23.64 11.78
C PRO A 85 7.06 -23.70 12.28
N PHE A 86 6.33 -22.59 12.30
CA PHE A 86 4.92 -22.59 12.70
C PHE A 86 4.04 -23.27 11.63
N ALA A 87 4.30 -23.03 10.35
CA ALA A 87 3.64 -23.72 9.26
C ALA A 87 3.87 -25.24 9.35
N TRP A 88 5.12 -25.66 9.57
CA TRP A 88 5.46 -27.07 9.73
C TRP A 88 4.74 -27.74 10.89
N MET A 89 4.54 -27.05 12.02
CA MET A 89 3.91 -27.60 13.22
C MET A 89 2.38 -27.63 13.16
N TRP A 90 1.75 -26.68 12.43
CA TRP A 90 0.31 -26.45 12.58
C TRP A 90 -0.50 -26.58 11.29
N MET A 91 0.13 -26.54 10.12
CA MET A 91 -0.57 -26.64 8.85
C MET A 91 -0.83 -28.07 8.43
N LEU A 92 -1.98 -28.30 7.79
CA LEU A 92 -2.29 -29.52 7.08
C LEU A 92 -1.46 -29.62 5.79
N PRO A 93 -1.27 -30.83 5.21
CA PRO A 93 -0.43 -31.00 4.03
C PRO A 93 -0.80 -30.10 2.84
N ASN A 94 -2.09 -29.89 2.56
CA ASN A 94 -2.57 -29.00 1.52
C ASN A 94 -2.26 -27.51 1.84
N GLN A 95 -2.49 -27.07 3.09
CA GLN A 95 -2.14 -25.73 3.53
C GLN A 95 -0.62 -25.48 3.45
N MET A 96 0.19 -26.50 3.75
CA MET A 96 1.64 -26.43 3.64
C MET A 96 2.11 -26.34 2.18
N GLU A 97 1.41 -26.99 1.25
CA GLU A 97 1.68 -26.86 -0.19
C GLU A 97 1.44 -25.41 -0.65
N ASP A 98 0.25 -24.83 -0.35
CA ASP A 98 -0.11 -23.45 -0.67
C ASP A 98 0.85 -22.45 -0.03
N PHE A 99 1.22 -22.68 1.25
CA PHE A 99 2.23 -21.88 1.93
C PHE A 99 3.58 -21.92 1.23
N SER A 100 4.03 -23.12 0.79
CA SER A 100 5.30 -23.28 0.09
C SER A 100 5.32 -22.57 -1.26
N GLN A 101 4.21 -22.58 -2.00
CA GLN A 101 4.06 -21.81 -3.23
C GLN A 101 4.09 -20.30 -2.94
N SER A 102 3.46 -19.86 -1.84
CA SER A 102 3.48 -18.45 -1.44
C SER A 102 4.88 -17.96 -1.06
N LEU A 103 5.74 -18.78 -0.48
CA LEU A 103 7.15 -18.44 -0.19
C LEU A 103 7.92 -18.07 -1.47
N ILE A 104 7.73 -18.85 -2.52
CA ILE A 104 8.37 -18.59 -3.82
C ILE A 104 7.82 -17.31 -4.43
N ALA A 105 6.48 -17.18 -4.48
CA ALA A 105 5.82 -16.02 -5.07
C ALA A 105 6.16 -14.72 -4.35
N VAL A 106 6.23 -14.73 -3.01
CA VAL A 106 6.63 -13.57 -2.20
C VAL A 106 8.07 -13.18 -2.45
N SER A 107 8.97 -14.18 -2.53
CA SER A 107 10.39 -13.92 -2.80
C SER A 107 10.65 -13.32 -4.19
N LEU A 108 9.75 -13.57 -5.15
CA LEU A 108 9.79 -13.04 -6.51
C LEU A 108 8.91 -11.80 -6.72
N PHE A 109 8.28 -11.27 -5.67
CA PHE A 109 7.30 -10.18 -5.74
C PHE A 109 6.15 -10.46 -6.73
N ALA A 110 5.69 -11.71 -6.78
CA ALA A 110 4.62 -12.19 -7.63
C ALA A 110 3.43 -12.78 -6.84
N SER A 111 3.38 -12.54 -5.52
CA SER A 111 2.35 -13.09 -4.64
C SER A 111 0.94 -12.61 -5.02
N ASN A 112 0.81 -11.39 -5.56
CA ASN A 112 -0.46 -10.88 -6.09
C ASN A 112 -1.00 -11.73 -7.25
N VAL A 113 -0.14 -12.24 -8.12
CA VAL A 113 -0.52 -13.12 -9.23
C VAL A 113 -0.89 -14.50 -8.72
N LEU A 114 -0.13 -15.03 -7.73
CA LEU A 114 -0.44 -16.31 -7.10
C LEU A 114 -1.83 -16.26 -6.44
N PHE A 115 -2.07 -15.31 -5.53
CA PHE A 115 -3.33 -15.21 -4.80
C PHE A 115 -4.52 -14.88 -5.70
N TRP A 116 -4.32 -14.15 -6.79
CA TRP A 116 -5.34 -14.02 -7.81
C TRP A 116 -5.72 -15.37 -8.44
N ARG A 117 -4.75 -16.24 -8.74
CA ARG A 117 -4.99 -17.54 -9.37
C ARG A 117 -5.62 -18.55 -8.42
N GLU A 118 -5.28 -18.49 -7.15
CA GLU A 118 -5.79 -19.35 -6.09
C GLU A 118 -7.17 -18.94 -5.58
N SER A 119 -7.66 -17.73 -5.85
CA SER A 119 -8.97 -17.29 -5.40
C SER A 119 -10.08 -17.99 -6.19
N GLY A 120 -10.47 -19.17 -5.75
CA GLY A 120 -11.50 -20.03 -6.35
C GLY A 120 -12.43 -20.65 -5.31
N TYR A 121 -13.46 -21.36 -5.77
CA TYR A 121 -14.50 -21.98 -4.92
C TYR A 121 -13.96 -23.01 -3.90
N PHE A 122 -12.81 -23.62 -4.17
CA PHE A 122 -12.17 -24.61 -3.29
C PHE A 122 -10.97 -24.06 -2.50
N ASP A 123 -10.81 -22.74 -2.47
CA ASP A 123 -9.67 -22.14 -1.82
C ASP A 123 -9.81 -22.18 -0.28
N ALA A 124 -8.68 -22.39 0.41
CA ALA A 124 -8.62 -22.22 1.86
C ALA A 124 -9.06 -20.79 2.21
N ALA A 125 -9.72 -20.64 3.36
CA ALA A 125 -10.16 -19.32 3.80
C ALA A 125 -8.98 -18.34 3.71
N ALA A 126 -9.17 -17.23 3.01
CA ALA A 126 -8.13 -16.23 2.76
C ALA A 126 -7.44 -15.79 4.06
N GLU A 127 -8.20 -15.79 5.16
CA GLU A 127 -7.76 -15.44 6.50
C GLU A 127 -6.76 -16.42 7.13
N GLU A 128 -6.69 -17.67 6.63
CA GLU A 128 -5.76 -18.70 7.09
C GLU A 128 -4.45 -18.70 6.29
N LYS A 129 -4.31 -17.85 5.26
CA LYS A 129 -3.08 -17.71 4.48
C LYS A 129 -2.12 -16.71 5.14
N PRO A 130 -1.00 -17.15 5.78
CA PRO A 130 -0.13 -16.26 6.56
C PRO A 130 0.51 -15.14 5.75
N LEU A 131 0.78 -15.38 4.46
CA LEU A 131 1.47 -14.42 3.60
C LEU A 131 0.50 -13.68 2.64
N LEU A 132 -0.82 -13.82 2.81
CA LEU A 132 -1.79 -13.23 1.89
C LEU A 132 -1.58 -11.72 1.70
N HIS A 133 -1.40 -10.97 2.79
CA HIS A 133 -1.23 -9.51 2.76
C HIS A 133 -0.07 -9.03 1.87
N THR A 134 0.89 -9.91 1.55
CA THR A 134 2.04 -9.58 0.69
C THR A 134 1.66 -9.31 -0.76
N TRP A 135 0.40 -9.55 -1.16
CA TRP A 135 -0.09 -9.18 -2.48
C TRP A 135 0.08 -7.68 -2.77
N SER A 136 -0.19 -6.84 -1.77
CA SER A 136 -0.04 -5.40 -1.92
C SER A 136 1.42 -4.98 -2.02
N LEU A 137 2.31 -5.63 -1.26
CA LEU A 137 3.76 -5.43 -1.38
C LEU A 137 4.26 -5.82 -2.77
N ALA A 138 3.74 -6.92 -3.36
CA ALA A 138 4.10 -7.33 -4.71
C ALA A 138 3.70 -6.26 -5.75
N VAL A 139 2.49 -5.69 -5.66
CA VAL A 139 2.05 -4.58 -6.52
C VAL A 139 2.98 -3.37 -6.39
N GLU A 140 3.34 -3.02 -5.15
CA GLU A 140 4.24 -1.91 -4.85
C GLU A 140 5.65 -2.14 -5.41
N GLU A 141 6.20 -3.34 -5.25
CA GLU A 141 7.53 -3.69 -5.76
C GLU A 141 7.57 -3.78 -7.29
N GLN A 142 6.51 -4.29 -7.93
CA GLN A 142 6.38 -4.23 -9.39
C GLN A 142 6.41 -2.78 -9.91
N TYR A 143 5.73 -1.87 -9.21
CA TYR A 143 5.83 -0.45 -9.51
C TYR A 143 7.26 0.08 -9.30
N TYR A 144 7.95 -0.31 -8.23
CA TYR A 144 9.33 0.12 -7.97
C TYR A 144 10.33 -0.41 -8.99
N VAL A 145 10.05 -1.55 -9.62
CA VAL A 145 10.88 -2.07 -10.71
C VAL A 145 10.63 -1.31 -12.01
N LEU A 146 9.37 -1.10 -12.38
CA LEU A 146 9.00 -0.56 -13.68
C LEU A 146 9.07 0.97 -13.76
N PHE A 147 8.62 1.66 -12.72
CA PHE A 147 8.46 3.11 -12.74
C PHE A 147 9.79 3.88 -12.84
N PRO A 148 10.89 3.53 -12.16
CA PRO A 148 12.18 4.20 -12.33
C PRO A 148 12.73 4.08 -13.75
N ILE A 149 12.54 2.93 -14.39
CA ILE A 149 12.95 2.69 -15.78
C ILE A 149 12.11 3.59 -16.71
N PHE A 150 10.78 3.56 -16.54
CA PHE A 150 9.89 4.45 -17.30
C PHE A 150 10.29 5.91 -17.13
N LEU A 151 10.48 6.37 -15.90
CA LEU A 151 10.78 7.76 -15.61
C LEU A 151 12.13 8.18 -16.23
N PHE A 152 13.15 7.35 -16.13
CA PHE A 152 14.46 7.57 -16.74
C PHE A 152 14.37 7.70 -18.28
N LEU A 153 13.68 6.75 -18.92
CA LEU A 153 13.53 6.76 -20.39
C LEU A 153 12.66 7.92 -20.88
N ALA A 154 11.61 8.26 -20.13
CA ALA A 154 10.69 9.33 -20.47
C ALA A 154 11.25 10.73 -20.17
N TRP A 155 12.23 10.85 -19.26
CA TRP A 155 12.78 12.14 -18.83
C TRP A 155 13.31 13.01 -19.96
N ARG A 156 13.86 12.39 -21.02
CA ARG A 156 14.33 13.06 -22.24
C ARG A 156 13.26 13.87 -22.98
N TYR A 157 11.98 13.55 -22.76
CA TYR A 157 10.87 14.29 -23.40
C TYR A 157 10.47 15.55 -22.61
N GLY A 158 11.07 15.78 -21.46
CA GLY A 158 10.85 16.92 -20.59
C GLY A 158 9.79 16.69 -19.52
N LYS A 159 10.00 17.31 -18.36
CA LYS A 159 9.24 17.11 -17.12
C LYS A 159 7.72 17.28 -17.30
N ASN A 160 7.29 18.27 -18.10
CA ASN A 160 5.86 18.51 -18.32
C ASN A 160 5.18 17.40 -19.14
N ARG A 161 5.86 16.84 -20.14
CA ARG A 161 5.32 15.72 -20.92
C ARG A 161 5.26 14.46 -20.07
N VAL A 162 6.28 14.20 -19.27
CA VAL A 162 6.29 13.06 -18.33
C VAL A 162 5.15 13.15 -17.36
N PHE A 163 4.86 14.33 -16.79
CA PHE A 163 3.70 14.55 -15.94
C PHE A 163 2.39 14.12 -16.63
N TRP A 164 2.14 14.55 -17.84
CA TRP A 164 0.94 14.19 -18.59
C TRP A 164 0.89 12.72 -19.00
N MET A 165 2.03 12.08 -19.24
CA MET A 165 2.10 10.63 -19.44
C MET A 165 1.65 9.88 -18.18
N ILE A 166 2.09 10.31 -17.01
CA ILE A 166 1.67 9.71 -15.72
C ILE A 166 0.17 9.95 -15.49
N VAL A 167 -0.35 11.13 -15.77
CA VAL A 167 -1.79 11.43 -15.67
C VAL A 167 -2.59 10.52 -16.60
N ALA A 168 -2.14 10.32 -17.84
CA ALA A 168 -2.81 9.42 -18.78
C ALA A 168 -2.78 7.96 -18.28
N MET A 169 -1.63 7.47 -17.79
CA MET A 169 -1.52 6.11 -17.22
C MET A 169 -2.42 5.95 -15.99
N ALA A 170 -2.49 6.95 -15.11
CA ALA A 170 -3.38 6.94 -13.96
C ALA A 170 -4.85 6.85 -14.39
N SER A 171 -5.24 7.65 -15.38
CA SER A 171 -6.63 7.65 -15.89
C SER A 171 -7.00 6.31 -16.53
N ILE A 172 -6.10 5.73 -17.35
CA ILE A 172 -6.32 4.40 -17.95
C ILE A 172 -6.45 3.33 -16.87
N SER A 173 -5.57 3.32 -15.89
CA SER A 173 -5.59 2.36 -14.77
C SER A 173 -6.86 2.49 -13.93
N LEU A 174 -7.34 3.72 -13.65
CA LEU A 174 -8.59 3.96 -12.93
C LEU A 174 -9.82 3.49 -13.74
N LEU A 175 -9.87 3.78 -15.04
CA LEU A 175 -10.94 3.29 -15.92
C LEU A 175 -10.94 1.75 -15.99
N LEU A 176 -9.75 1.15 -16.04
CA LEU A 176 -9.60 -0.30 -16.01
C LEU A 176 -10.05 -0.87 -14.65
N SER A 177 -9.79 -0.19 -13.55
CA SER A 177 -10.25 -0.57 -12.21
C SER A 177 -11.77 -0.54 -12.11
N GLU A 178 -12.42 0.51 -12.62
CA GLU A 178 -13.88 0.62 -12.62
C GLU A 178 -14.54 -0.45 -13.51
N TRP A 179 -13.96 -0.73 -14.67
CA TRP A 179 -14.40 -1.83 -15.53
C TRP A 179 -14.16 -3.19 -14.85
N GLY A 180 -12.99 -3.38 -14.24
CA GLY A 180 -12.55 -4.63 -13.63
C GLY A 180 -13.43 -5.03 -12.46
N TRP A 181 -13.81 -4.10 -11.61
CA TRP A 181 -14.75 -4.34 -10.51
C TRP A 181 -16.05 -5.00 -11.00
N ARG A 182 -16.61 -4.54 -12.11
CA ARG A 182 -17.89 -5.03 -12.66
C ARG A 182 -17.78 -6.38 -13.36
N ASN A 183 -16.60 -6.72 -13.88
CA ASN A 183 -16.43 -7.86 -14.79
C ASN A 183 -15.47 -8.94 -14.25
N LYS A 184 -14.49 -8.57 -13.46
CA LYS A 184 -13.39 -9.43 -12.98
C LYS A 184 -12.91 -8.95 -11.61
N ALA A 185 -13.79 -8.92 -10.61
CA ALA A 185 -13.53 -8.31 -9.29
C ALA A 185 -12.25 -8.82 -8.62
N THR A 186 -12.01 -10.12 -8.64
CA THR A 186 -10.80 -10.72 -8.03
C THR A 186 -9.51 -10.28 -8.74
N ALA A 187 -9.48 -10.32 -10.08
CA ALA A 187 -8.33 -9.84 -10.84
C ALA A 187 -8.09 -8.34 -10.60
N ASN A 188 -9.19 -7.58 -10.50
CA ASN A 188 -9.17 -6.16 -10.20
C ASN A 188 -8.54 -5.85 -8.84
N PHE A 189 -8.81 -6.68 -7.84
CA PHE A 189 -8.29 -6.51 -6.49
C PHE A 189 -6.79 -6.75 -6.41
N TYR A 190 -6.29 -7.84 -7.03
CA TYR A 190 -4.92 -8.30 -6.85
C TYR A 190 -3.92 -7.75 -7.88
N LEU A 191 -4.36 -7.41 -9.11
CA LEU A 191 -3.40 -7.14 -10.18
C LEU A 191 -2.97 -5.68 -10.26
N ALA A 192 -1.68 -5.46 -10.51
CA ALA A 192 -1.07 -4.14 -10.57
C ALA A 192 -1.71 -3.19 -11.61
N PRO A 193 -2.13 -3.59 -12.82
CA PRO A 193 -2.70 -2.66 -13.79
C PRO A 193 -3.95 -1.90 -13.32
N THR A 194 -4.76 -2.51 -12.47
CA THR A 194 -6.00 -1.93 -11.93
C THR A 194 -5.79 -1.14 -10.64
N ARG A 195 -4.62 -1.29 -10.00
CA ARG A 195 -4.24 -0.63 -8.75
C ARG A 195 -3.19 0.48 -8.95
N ALA A 196 -2.49 0.48 -10.10
CA ALA A 196 -1.37 1.40 -10.35
C ALA A 196 -1.77 2.88 -10.29
N TRP A 197 -3.03 3.24 -10.56
CA TRP A 197 -3.52 4.62 -10.51
C TRP A 197 -3.36 5.24 -9.11
N GLU A 198 -3.42 4.46 -8.05
CA GLU A 198 -3.22 4.91 -6.67
C GLU A 198 -1.77 5.34 -6.44
N LEU A 199 -0.80 4.53 -6.92
CA LEU A 199 0.62 4.86 -6.93
C LEU A 199 0.89 6.09 -7.83
N PHE A 200 0.27 6.13 -9.02
CA PHE A 200 0.38 7.28 -9.91
C PHE A 200 -0.23 8.56 -9.34
N ALA A 201 -1.31 8.49 -8.54
CA ALA A 201 -1.85 9.64 -7.83
C ALA A 201 -0.82 10.25 -6.88
N GLY A 202 -0.08 9.41 -6.17
CA GLY A 202 1.09 9.83 -5.38
C GLY A 202 2.18 10.47 -6.23
N SER A 203 2.46 9.89 -7.39
CA SER A 203 3.46 10.44 -8.33
C SER A 203 3.05 11.81 -8.87
N ILE A 204 1.79 11.99 -9.23
CA ILE A 204 1.23 13.28 -9.66
C ILE A 204 1.39 14.31 -8.54
N ALA A 205 1.07 13.94 -7.31
CA ALA A 205 1.26 14.80 -6.14
C ALA A 205 2.74 15.21 -5.97
N ALA A 206 3.68 14.29 -6.21
CA ALA A 206 5.11 14.58 -6.14
C ALA A 206 5.54 15.65 -7.17
N PHE A 207 5.09 15.55 -8.42
CA PHE A 207 5.35 16.57 -9.44
C PHE A 207 4.79 17.93 -9.06
N ILE A 208 3.57 17.95 -8.49
CA ILE A 208 2.91 19.20 -8.06
C ILE A 208 3.68 19.83 -6.90
N VAL A 209 4.04 19.03 -5.87
CA VAL A 209 4.81 19.51 -4.71
C VAL A 209 6.18 20.01 -5.13
N GLN A 210 6.84 19.34 -6.07
CA GLN A 210 8.16 19.76 -6.54
C GLN A 210 8.11 21.10 -7.30
N LYS A 211 7.02 21.34 -8.03
CA LYS A 211 6.83 22.61 -8.77
C LYS A 211 6.42 23.76 -7.86
N ASN A 212 5.50 23.52 -6.91
CA ASN A 212 4.80 24.56 -6.18
C ASN A 212 5.11 24.60 -4.67
N GLY A 213 5.84 23.59 -4.17
CA GLY A 213 5.97 23.34 -2.72
C GLY A 213 4.68 22.81 -2.10
N VAL A 214 4.75 22.47 -0.82
CA VAL A 214 3.55 22.16 -0.01
C VAL A 214 2.87 23.47 0.36
N ARG A 215 1.57 23.55 0.09
CA ARG A 215 0.79 24.76 0.39
C ARG A 215 0.10 24.65 1.74
N LYS A 216 0.06 25.73 2.49
CA LYS A 216 -0.69 25.79 3.75
C LYS A 216 -2.16 26.04 3.48
N ASN A 217 -3.01 25.02 3.70
CA ASN A 217 -4.46 25.17 3.65
C ASN A 217 -5.13 24.22 4.66
N ASN A 218 -5.57 24.76 5.80
CA ASN A 218 -6.20 23.96 6.86
C ASN A 218 -7.49 23.27 6.40
N PHE A 219 -8.31 23.94 5.58
CA PHE A 219 -9.58 23.37 5.12
C PHE A 219 -9.35 22.16 4.22
N LEU A 220 -8.49 22.28 3.20
CA LEU A 220 -8.20 21.18 2.28
C LEU A 220 -7.44 20.03 2.98
N ALA A 221 -6.55 20.34 3.91
CA ALA A 221 -5.86 19.31 4.71
C ALA A 221 -6.85 18.57 5.63
N LEU A 222 -7.78 19.29 6.27
CA LEU A 222 -8.80 18.68 7.12
C LEU A 222 -9.79 17.84 6.30
N LEU A 223 -10.20 18.33 5.12
CA LEU A 223 -11.03 17.58 4.19
C LEU A 223 -10.35 16.26 3.76
N GLY A 224 -9.05 16.31 3.49
CA GLY A 224 -8.27 15.12 3.19
C GLY A 224 -8.25 14.10 4.34
N LEU A 225 -8.05 14.56 5.56
CA LEU A 225 -8.11 13.70 6.75
C LEU A 225 -9.51 13.12 6.95
N ALA A 226 -10.54 13.96 6.81
CA ALA A 226 -11.95 13.54 6.93
C ALA A 226 -12.34 12.50 5.88
N ALA A 227 -11.87 12.63 4.63
CA ALA A 227 -12.11 11.65 3.57
C ALA A 227 -11.53 10.27 3.90
N ILE A 228 -10.29 10.21 4.40
CA ILE A 228 -9.66 8.94 4.82
C ILE A 228 -10.43 8.35 6.01
N THR A 229 -10.70 9.16 7.03
CA THR A 229 -11.41 8.72 8.24
C THR A 229 -12.81 8.23 7.90
N PHE A 230 -13.53 8.95 7.02
CA PHE A 230 -14.83 8.51 6.51
C PHE A 230 -14.75 7.13 5.86
N SER A 231 -13.77 6.92 4.98
CA SER A 231 -13.62 5.61 4.30
C SER A 231 -13.32 4.48 5.28
N ILE A 232 -12.53 4.73 6.34
CA ILE A 232 -12.20 3.72 7.35
C ILE A 232 -13.44 3.26 8.13
N PHE A 233 -14.36 4.17 8.45
CA PHE A 233 -15.51 3.88 9.32
C PHE A 233 -16.82 3.65 8.56
N ALA A 234 -16.94 4.08 7.31
CA ALA A 234 -18.17 4.00 6.53
C ALA A 234 -18.15 2.92 5.44
N TYR A 235 -16.96 2.47 5.00
CA TYR A 235 -16.86 1.38 4.03
C TYR A 235 -16.88 0.02 4.74
N ASP A 236 -17.27 -0.99 3.99
CA ASP A 236 -17.34 -2.38 4.43
C ASP A 236 -17.06 -3.32 3.25
N GLU A 237 -17.17 -4.62 3.48
CA GLU A 237 -16.95 -5.66 2.45
C GLU A 237 -17.96 -5.61 1.30
N SER A 238 -19.11 -4.97 1.49
CA SER A 238 -20.13 -4.78 0.44
C SER A 238 -19.81 -3.61 -0.48
N THR A 239 -18.90 -2.73 -0.06
CA THR A 239 -18.48 -1.57 -0.85
C THR A 239 -17.74 -2.03 -2.11
N PRO A 240 -18.16 -1.58 -3.32
CA PRO A 240 -17.46 -1.90 -4.56
C PRO A 240 -16.00 -1.45 -4.52
N PHE A 241 -15.06 -2.40 -4.40
CA PHE A 241 -13.66 -2.05 -4.19
C PHE A 241 -12.67 -3.04 -4.84
N PRO A 242 -11.58 -2.55 -5.48
CA PRO A 242 -11.32 -1.17 -5.86
C PRO A 242 -12.19 -0.70 -7.04
N SER A 243 -12.64 0.55 -6.95
CA SER A 243 -13.48 1.20 -7.98
C SER A 243 -13.39 2.73 -7.80
N LEU A 244 -14.35 3.49 -8.31
CA LEU A 244 -14.45 4.93 -8.05
C LEU A 244 -14.60 5.27 -6.55
N TYR A 245 -15.06 4.35 -5.70
CA TYR A 245 -15.09 4.54 -4.25
C TYR A 245 -13.70 4.72 -3.65
N ALA A 246 -12.68 4.09 -4.23
CA ALA A 246 -11.29 4.26 -3.80
C ALA A 246 -10.74 5.69 -4.05
N LEU A 247 -11.42 6.50 -4.90
CA LEU A 247 -11.05 7.91 -5.08
C LEU A 247 -11.16 8.70 -3.77
N VAL A 248 -12.09 8.36 -2.87
CA VAL A 248 -12.28 9.10 -1.62
C VAL A 248 -11.03 9.05 -0.75
N PRO A 249 -10.51 7.88 -0.31
CA PRO A 249 -9.29 7.81 0.48
C PRO A 249 -8.07 8.28 -0.31
N VAL A 250 -7.94 7.95 -1.59
CA VAL A 250 -6.79 8.33 -2.43
C VAL A 250 -6.69 9.85 -2.58
N LEU A 251 -7.79 10.53 -2.92
CA LEU A 251 -7.80 12.00 -2.99
C LEU A 251 -7.59 12.62 -1.61
N GLY A 252 -8.09 11.96 -0.54
CA GLY A 252 -7.80 12.36 0.83
C GLY A 252 -6.30 12.44 1.11
N VAL A 253 -5.54 11.40 0.73
CA VAL A 253 -4.07 11.37 0.86
C VAL A 253 -3.42 12.44 0.00
N VAL A 254 -3.85 12.59 -1.26
CA VAL A 254 -3.32 13.62 -2.17
C VAL A 254 -3.52 15.03 -1.57
N LEU A 255 -4.68 15.32 -1.01
CA LEU A 255 -4.94 16.60 -0.34
C LEU A 255 -4.00 16.84 0.85
N LEU A 256 -3.75 15.80 1.67
CA LEU A 256 -2.78 15.90 2.77
C LEU A 256 -1.36 16.15 2.26
N ILE A 257 -0.92 15.44 1.23
CA ILE A 257 0.41 15.63 0.64
C ILE A 257 0.59 17.06 0.13
N LEU A 258 -0.44 17.63 -0.51
CA LEU A 258 -0.37 18.95 -1.16
C LEU A 258 -0.57 20.13 -0.18
N TYR A 259 -1.40 19.96 0.86
CA TYR A 259 -1.89 21.06 1.66
C TYR A 259 -1.59 20.97 3.17
N ALA A 260 -1.14 19.82 3.68
CA ALA A 260 -0.76 19.68 5.08
C ALA A 260 0.67 20.17 5.31
N ASP A 261 0.88 21.51 5.20
CA ASP A 261 2.10 22.14 5.66
C ASP A 261 2.24 22.04 7.19
N LYS A 262 3.48 22.03 7.71
CA LYS A 262 3.83 21.87 9.12
C LYS A 262 3.03 22.75 10.09
N ASP A 263 2.52 23.90 9.63
CA ASP A 263 1.76 24.85 10.44
C ASP A 263 0.25 24.58 10.45
N THR A 264 -0.24 23.61 9.65
CA THR A 264 -1.65 23.22 9.64
C THR A 264 -2.00 22.36 10.85
N LEU A 265 -3.27 22.41 11.27
CA LEU A 265 -3.78 21.59 12.38
C LEU A 265 -3.60 20.10 12.10
N THR A 266 -3.88 19.69 10.87
CA THR A 266 -3.77 18.29 10.42
C THR A 266 -2.32 17.80 10.46
N ALA A 267 -1.36 18.61 9.98
CA ALA A 267 0.05 18.24 10.03
C ALA A 267 0.56 18.17 11.49
N LYS A 268 0.10 19.07 12.37
CA LYS A 268 0.44 19.01 13.80
C LYS A 268 -0.12 17.76 14.47
N LEU A 269 -1.36 17.38 14.15
CA LEU A 269 -1.97 16.15 14.66
C LEU A 269 -1.19 14.91 14.18
N LEU A 270 -1.00 14.77 12.88
CA LEU A 270 -0.28 13.63 12.28
C LEU A 270 1.21 13.62 12.67
N GLY A 271 1.81 14.79 12.93
CA GLY A 271 3.19 14.94 13.38
C GLY A 271 3.42 14.68 14.87
N THR A 272 2.42 14.22 15.63
CA THR A 272 2.58 13.87 17.04
C THR A 272 3.54 12.68 17.20
N LYS A 273 4.31 12.66 18.29
CA LYS A 273 5.32 11.62 18.56
C LYS A 273 4.74 10.21 18.52
N ALA A 274 3.51 10.03 19.00
CA ALA A 274 2.84 8.73 19.02
C ALA A 274 2.55 8.23 17.58
N LEU A 275 1.91 9.07 16.74
CA LEU A 275 1.58 8.68 15.36
C LEU A 275 2.85 8.51 14.52
N VAL A 276 3.83 9.38 14.66
CA VAL A 276 5.12 9.26 13.99
C VAL A 276 5.82 7.97 14.41
N GLY A 277 5.85 7.63 15.70
CA GLY A 277 6.44 6.39 16.21
C GLY A 277 5.81 5.14 15.60
N ILE A 278 4.48 5.08 15.56
CA ILE A 278 3.74 3.98 14.89
C ILE A 278 4.04 3.95 13.37
N GLY A 279 4.06 5.11 12.73
CA GLY A 279 4.35 5.22 11.29
C GLY A 279 5.75 4.72 10.91
N LEU A 280 6.75 4.96 11.77
CA LEU A 280 8.12 4.48 11.54
C LEU A 280 8.23 2.96 11.57
N ILE A 281 7.41 2.26 12.38
CA ILE A 281 7.38 0.81 12.44
C ILE A 281 6.27 0.19 11.57
N SER A 282 5.50 1.00 10.83
CA SER A 282 4.32 0.56 10.08
C SER A 282 4.59 -0.57 9.10
N TYR A 283 5.76 -0.60 8.45
CA TYR A 283 6.14 -1.68 7.55
C TYR A 283 6.28 -3.02 8.29
N SER A 284 6.99 -3.03 9.41
CA SER A 284 7.12 -4.24 10.23
C SER A 284 5.77 -4.67 10.82
N ALA A 285 4.98 -3.72 11.33
CA ALA A 285 3.65 -4.00 11.85
C ALA A 285 2.73 -4.62 10.77
N TYR A 286 2.77 -4.07 9.55
CA TYR A 286 2.05 -4.61 8.39
C TYR A 286 2.51 -6.02 8.02
N LEU A 287 3.81 -6.30 8.05
CA LEU A 287 4.31 -7.64 7.74
C LEU A 287 3.94 -8.68 8.80
N TRP A 288 3.92 -8.32 10.08
CA TRP A 288 3.69 -9.28 11.16
C TRP A 288 2.22 -9.60 11.43
N HIS A 289 1.28 -8.67 11.14
CA HIS A 289 -0.11 -8.83 11.59
C HIS A 289 -0.79 -10.07 11.00
N GLN A 290 -0.70 -10.28 9.68
CA GLN A 290 -1.39 -11.39 9.02
C GLN A 290 -0.86 -12.77 9.41
N PRO A 291 0.47 -13.03 9.45
CA PRO A 291 0.98 -14.29 9.96
C PRO A 291 0.51 -14.60 11.39
N LEU A 292 0.52 -13.59 12.27
CA LEU A 292 0.04 -13.79 13.65
C LEU A 292 -1.43 -14.19 13.69
N PHE A 293 -2.28 -13.50 12.94
CA PHE A 293 -3.72 -13.81 12.89
C PHE A 293 -3.99 -15.16 12.21
N ALA A 294 -3.35 -15.44 11.08
CA ALA A 294 -3.54 -16.70 10.36
C ALA A 294 -3.13 -17.90 11.20
N PHE A 295 -1.97 -17.88 11.85
CA PHE A 295 -1.55 -18.97 12.73
C PHE A 295 -2.39 -19.07 13.99
N ALA A 296 -2.90 -17.97 14.54
CA ALA A 296 -3.85 -18.01 15.64
C ALA A 296 -5.17 -18.71 15.23
N ARG A 297 -5.70 -18.42 14.04
CA ARG A 297 -6.90 -19.06 13.49
C ARG A 297 -6.67 -20.55 13.20
N ILE A 298 -5.58 -20.92 12.55
CA ILE A 298 -5.22 -22.33 12.26
C ILE A 298 -5.13 -23.15 13.55
N ARG A 299 -4.57 -22.58 14.62
CA ARG A 299 -4.43 -23.27 15.90
C ARG A 299 -5.73 -23.37 16.68
N SER A 300 -6.66 -22.45 16.50
CA SER A 300 -7.93 -22.39 17.23
C SER A 300 -8.97 -23.29 16.56
N LEU A 301 -9.65 -24.13 17.32
CA LEU A 301 -10.79 -24.90 16.84
C LEU A 301 -12.07 -24.03 16.68
N GLN A 302 -12.02 -22.80 17.16
CA GLN A 302 -13.06 -21.79 17.02
C GLN A 302 -12.41 -20.49 16.52
N HIS A 303 -13.12 -19.71 15.71
CA HIS A 303 -12.64 -18.38 15.31
C HIS A 303 -12.29 -17.55 16.55
N PRO A 304 -11.08 -17.00 16.66
CA PRO A 304 -10.72 -16.16 17.77
C PRO A 304 -11.71 -14.99 17.84
N SER A 305 -12.26 -14.74 19.03
CA SER A 305 -13.06 -13.53 19.24
C SER A 305 -12.19 -12.30 19.08
N ALA A 306 -12.79 -11.14 18.77
CA ALA A 306 -12.09 -9.86 18.61
C ALA A 306 -11.24 -9.40 19.81
N LEU A 307 -11.22 -10.19 20.90
CA LEU A 307 -10.46 -9.94 22.13
C LEU A 307 -9.12 -10.71 22.23
N PHE A 308 -8.70 -11.41 21.17
CA PHE A 308 -7.38 -12.08 21.11
C PHE A 308 -6.35 -11.24 20.39
#